data_0f382053a2459e05d128d05ed765f157
#
_entry.id   0f382053a2459e05d128d05ed765f157
#
_cell.length_a   1.000
_cell.length_b   1.000
_cell.length_c   1.000
_cell.angle_alpha   90.00
_cell.angle_beta   90.00
_cell.angle_gamma   90.00
#
_symmetry.space_group_name_H-M   'P 1'
#
loop_
_entity.id
_entity.type
_entity.pdbx_description
1 polymer ?
#
loop_
_entity_poly.entity_id
_entity_poly.type
_entity_poly.pdbx_seq_one_letter_code
_entity_poly.pdbx_strand_id
1 'polypeptide(L)'
;MTDFCSIDGRLTPLGEGLPGGVYLYQRLRTVDYRPLHTAAHLSRLRDGAGSLFGRPAELPAGRIADEIGALLRANGYPAGGATVTLRLYADGTYALTADGVSLYRTYALRSLRPAAAVVPCDGYRPEWPTSARREMAR
;
A
#
# COMPACT_ATOMS: atom_id res chain seq x y z
N MET A 1 -16.69 -9.28 -14.62
CA MET A 1 -15.86 -8.08 -14.62
C MET A 1 -14.48 -8.45 -14.09
N THR A 2 -13.43 -8.08 -14.80
CA THR A 2 -12.06 -8.40 -14.41
C THR A 2 -11.51 -7.28 -13.55
N ASP A 3 -11.01 -7.64 -12.36
CA ASP A 3 -10.27 -6.72 -11.52
C ASP A 3 -8.80 -6.69 -11.95
N PHE A 4 -8.18 -5.54 -11.81
CA PHE A 4 -6.78 -5.32 -12.18
C PHE A 4 -5.94 -4.95 -10.98
N CYS A 5 -4.67 -5.32 -11.05
CA CYS A 5 -3.60 -4.76 -10.22
C CYS A 5 -2.59 -4.10 -11.16
N SER A 6 -1.62 -3.40 -10.59
CA SER A 6 -0.51 -2.83 -11.36
C SER A 6 0.78 -3.44 -10.84
N ILE A 7 1.61 -3.97 -11.75
CA ILE A 7 2.91 -4.54 -11.40
C ILE A 7 3.97 -3.82 -12.23
N ASP A 8 4.87 -3.12 -11.57
CA ASP A 8 5.90 -2.28 -12.21
C ASP A 8 5.30 -1.31 -13.24
N GLY A 9 4.12 -0.74 -12.92
CA GLY A 9 3.44 0.21 -13.79
C GLY A 9 2.58 -0.41 -14.87
N ARG A 10 2.45 -1.74 -14.91
CA ARG A 10 1.68 -2.43 -15.93
C ARG A 10 0.38 -2.98 -15.34
N LEU A 11 -0.76 -2.58 -15.92
CA LEU A 11 -2.04 -3.16 -15.53
C LEU A 11 -2.07 -4.64 -15.87
N THR A 12 -2.40 -5.45 -14.88
CA THR A 12 -2.40 -6.91 -14.98
C THR A 12 -3.69 -7.43 -14.35
N PRO A 13 -4.35 -8.42 -14.96
CA PRO A 13 -5.51 -9.03 -14.31
C PRO A 13 -5.14 -9.60 -12.94
N LEU A 14 -5.94 -9.26 -11.93
CA LEU A 14 -5.66 -9.67 -10.54
C LEU A 14 -5.65 -11.19 -10.39
N GLY A 15 -6.44 -11.90 -11.22
CA GLY A 15 -6.49 -13.35 -11.22
C GLY A 15 -5.19 -14.04 -11.61
N GLU A 16 -4.27 -13.34 -12.25
CA GLU A 16 -2.93 -13.86 -12.56
C GLU A 16 -2.00 -13.87 -11.34
N GLY A 17 -2.41 -13.20 -10.26
CA GLY A 17 -1.70 -13.19 -8.99
C GLY A 17 -0.64 -12.12 -8.88
N LEU A 18 -0.32 -11.79 -7.64
CA LEU A 18 0.75 -10.87 -7.30
C LEU A 18 2.07 -11.63 -7.13
N PRO A 19 3.23 -10.96 -7.27
CA PRO A 19 4.51 -11.60 -6.97
C PRO A 19 4.53 -12.18 -5.56
N GLY A 20 5.19 -13.32 -5.41
CA GLY A 20 5.39 -13.92 -4.09
C GLY A 20 6.59 -13.32 -3.38
N GLY A 21 6.79 -13.73 -2.12
CA GLY A 21 7.91 -13.30 -1.32
C GLY A 21 7.56 -12.21 -0.30
N VAL A 22 8.54 -11.82 0.47
CA VAL A 22 8.39 -10.77 1.49
C VAL A 22 8.33 -9.41 0.83
N TYR A 23 7.44 -8.58 1.31
CA TYR A 23 7.29 -7.21 0.81
C TYR A 23 7.06 -6.23 1.95
N LEU A 24 7.44 -4.97 1.70
CA LEU A 24 7.04 -3.82 2.49
C LEU A 24 5.78 -3.23 1.86
N TYR A 25 4.90 -2.65 2.65
CA TYR A 25 3.71 -2.04 2.08
C TYR A 25 3.37 -0.72 2.74
N GLN A 26 2.67 0.10 1.98
CA GLN A 26 2.02 1.31 2.48
C GLN A 26 0.60 1.34 1.92
N ARG A 27 -0.34 1.78 2.74
CA ARG A 27 -1.71 2.02 2.30
C ARG A 27 -1.90 3.50 2.09
N LEU A 28 -2.27 3.86 0.86
CA LEU A 28 -2.48 5.24 0.47
C LEU A 28 -3.96 5.49 0.29
N ARG A 29 -4.42 6.59 0.86
CA ARG A 29 -5.76 7.07 0.60
C ARG A 29 -5.74 7.97 -0.63
N THR A 30 -6.79 7.91 -1.44
CA THR A 30 -6.90 8.73 -2.64
C THR A 30 -8.13 9.63 -2.57
N VAL A 31 -8.05 10.78 -3.23
CA VAL A 31 -9.16 11.68 -3.48
C VAL A 31 -9.03 12.15 -4.93
N ASP A 32 -10.11 12.09 -5.67
CA ASP A 32 -10.14 12.45 -7.10
C ASP A 32 -9.06 11.71 -7.91
N TYR A 33 -8.90 10.42 -7.64
CA TYR A 33 -7.91 9.53 -8.26
C TYR A 33 -6.47 9.88 -7.96
N ARG A 34 -6.20 10.74 -6.99
CA ARG A 34 -4.85 11.15 -6.62
C ARG A 34 -4.51 10.68 -5.21
N PRO A 35 -3.33 10.07 -5.01
CA PRO A 35 -2.91 9.65 -3.68
C PRO A 35 -2.56 10.84 -2.80
N LEU A 36 -2.84 10.71 -1.51
CA LEU A 36 -2.47 11.68 -0.49
C LEU A 36 -1.16 11.28 0.17
N HIS A 37 -0.34 12.27 0.51
CA HIS A 37 0.91 12.07 1.24
C HIS A 37 1.88 11.11 0.53
N THR A 38 1.91 11.15 -0.78
CA THR A 38 2.72 10.23 -1.60
C THR A 38 4.20 10.27 -1.21
N ALA A 39 4.79 11.45 -1.08
CA ALA A 39 6.20 11.58 -0.74
C ALA A 39 6.54 10.94 0.59
N ALA A 40 5.69 11.12 1.61
CA ALA A 40 5.89 10.53 2.92
C ALA A 40 5.83 9.00 2.87
N HIS A 41 4.85 8.44 2.16
CA HIS A 41 4.74 7.00 1.99
C HIS A 41 5.94 6.41 1.25
N LEU A 42 6.37 7.04 0.19
CA LEU A 42 7.53 6.56 -0.59
C LEU A 42 8.83 6.66 0.21
N SER A 43 8.98 7.71 1.01
CA SER A 43 10.13 7.86 1.90
C SER A 43 10.20 6.72 2.93
N ARG A 44 9.06 6.34 3.50
CA ARG A 44 9.00 5.21 4.45
C ARG A 44 9.35 3.90 3.78
N LEU A 45 8.89 3.67 2.55
CA LEU A 45 9.25 2.47 1.79
C LEU A 45 10.74 2.44 1.48
N ARG A 46 11.32 3.57 1.08
CA ARG A 46 12.75 3.66 0.80
C ARG A 46 13.57 3.32 2.04
N ASP A 47 13.24 3.91 3.18
CA ASP A 47 13.97 3.68 4.42
C ASP A 47 13.79 2.23 4.90
N GLY A 48 12.59 1.69 4.80
CA GLY A 48 12.31 0.30 5.12
C GLY A 48 13.07 -0.68 4.24
N ALA A 49 13.16 -0.40 2.94
CA ALA A 49 13.91 -1.22 2.00
C ALA A 49 15.41 -1.23 2.34
N GLY A 50 15.96 -0.07 2.71
CA GLY A 50 17.35 0.01 3.14
C GLY A 50 17.62 -0.83 4.37
N SER A 51 16.70 -0.86 5.31
CA SER A 51 16.83 -1.61 6.55
C SER A 51 16.51 -3.10 6.40
N LEU A 52 15.41 -3.44 5.73
CA LEU A 52 14.95 -4.82 5.62
C LEU A 52 15.61 -5.59 4.47
N PHE A 53 15.80 -4.94 3.33
CA PHE A 53 16.34 -5.57 2.12
C PHE A 53 17.82 -5.25 1.88
N GLY A 54 18.41 -4.41 2.71
CA GLY A 54 19.81 -4.05 2.62
C GLY A 54 20.16 -2.99 1.57
N ARG A 55 19.16 -2.48 0.86
CA ARG A 55 19.36 -1.39 -0.12
C ARG A 55 18.09 -0.56 -0.25
N PRO A 56 18.20 0.78 -0.28
CA PRO A 56 17.05 1.63 -0.49
C PRO A 56 16.52 1.47 -1.91
N ALA A 57 15.21 1.65 -2.07
CA ALA A 57 14.55 1.66 -3.36
C ALA A 57 13.87 3.00 -3.56
N GLU A 58 14.15 3.66 -4.67
CA GLU A 58 13.52 4.92 -4.99
C GLU A 58 12.43 4.70 -6.04
N LEU A 59 11.20 5.09 -5.67
CA LEU A 59 10.06 5.02 -6.55
C LEU A 59 9.68 6.43 -6.98
N PRO A 60 9.43 6.66 -8.28
CA PRO A 60 9.11 8.01 -8.76
C PRO A 60 7.68 8.40 -8.36
N ALA A 61 7.55 9.43 -7.51
CA ALA A 61 6.26 9.82 -6.93
C ALA A 61 5.21 10.19 -7.98
N GLY A 62 5.60 10.97 -8.98
CA GLY A 62 4.67 11.39 -10.03
C GLY A 62 4.15 10.23 -10.87
N ARG A 63 5.02 9.30 -11.20
CA ARG A 63 4.67 8.10 -11.94
C ARG A 63 3.75 7.18 -11.13
N ILE A 64 4.06 6.98 -9.85
CA ILE A 64 3.22 6.18 -8.96
C ILE A 64 1.83 6.80 -8.85
N ALA A 65 1.73 8.12 -8.73
CA ALA A 65 0.44 8.81 -8.67
C ALA A 65 -0.39 8.57 -9.95
N ASP A 66 0.23 8.65 -11.11
CA ASP A 66 -0.45 8.40 -12.38
C ASP A 66 -0.91 6.93 -12.50
N GLU A 67 -0.08 6.01 -12.07
CA GLU A 67 -0.40 4.58 -12.08
C GLU A 67 -1.57 4.25 -11.15
N ILE A 68 -1.64 4.89 -9.99
CA ILE A 68 -2.75 4.75 -9.06
C ILE A 68 -4.05 5.22 -9.71
N GLY A 69 -4.03 6.39 -10.33
CA GLY A 69 -5.20 6.91 -11.04
C GLY A 69 -5.68 5.98 -12.14
N ALA A 70 -4.77 5.44 -12.93
CA ALA A 70 -5.09 4.50 -14.00
C ALA A 70 -5.68 3.20 -13.43
N LEU A 71 -5.12 2.70 -12.33
CA LEU A 71 -5.62 1.48 -11.67
C LEU A 71 -7.05 1.66 -11.16
N LEU A 72 -7.33 2.78 -10.50
CA LEU A 72 -8.66 3.06 -9.97
C LEU A 72 -9.70 3.16 -11.09
N ARG A 73 -9.36 3.82 -12.19
CA ARG A 73 -10.24 3.92 -13.34
C ARG A 73 -10.46 2.57 -14.01
N ALA A 74 -9.43 1.77 -14.16
CA ALA A 74 -9.54 0.43 -14.74
C ALA A 74 -10.47 -0.48 -13.94
N ASN A 75 -10.50 -0.32 -12.62
CA ASN A 75 -11.38 -1.09 -11.73
C ASN A 75 -12.76 -0.45 -11.51
N GLY A 76 -13.03 0.66 -12.18
CA GLY A 76 -14.34 1.31 -12.09
C GLY A 76 -14.59 2.04 -10.78
N TYR A 77 -13.55 2.45 -10.08
CA TYR A 77 -13.72 3.17 -8.81
C TYR A 77 -14.21 4.60 -9.06
N PRO A 78 -15.08 5.11 -8.16
CA PRO A 78 -15.51 6.51 -8.24
C PRO A 78 -14.40 7.46 -7.81
N ALA A 79 -14.51 8.72 -8.25
CA ALA A 79 -13.51 9.74 -7.92
C ALA A 79 -13.47 10.11 -6.44
N GLY A 80 -14.51 9.79 -5.68
CA GLY A 80 -14.68 10.28 -4.30
C GLY A 80 -13.62 9.87 -3.31
N GLY A 81 -13.01 8.71 -3.49
CA GLY A 81 -11.94 8.26 -2.62
C GLY A 81 -11.83 6.74 -2.59
N ALA A 82 -10.62 6.28 -2.42
CA ALA A 82 -10.33 4.85 -2.35
C ALA A 82 -9.07 4.63 -1.52
N THR A 83 -8.84 3.38 -1.16
CA THR A 83 -7.60 2.94 -0.53
C THR A 83 -6.84 2.06 -1.51
N VAL A 84 -5.55 2.35 -1.65
CA VAL A 84 -4.65 1.61 -2.53
C VAL A 84 -3.49 1.10 -1.68
N THR A 85 -3.11 -0.15 -1.87
CA THR A 85 -1.92 -0.72 -1.24
C THR A 85 -0.77 -0.74 -2.24
N LEU A 86 0.34 -0.15 -1.84
CA LEU A 86 1.60 -0.21 -2.59
C LEU A 86 2.52 -1.20 -1.90
N ARG A 87 2.93 -2.25 -2.62
CA ARG A 87 3.85 -3.27 -2.13
C ARG A 87 5.19 -3.12 -2.83
N LEU A 88 6.26 -3.19 -2.04
CA LEU A 88 7.62 -3.17 -2.56
C LEU A 88 8.33 -4.45 -2.17
N TYR A 89 8.77 -5.20 -3.16
CA TYR A 89 9.44 -6.49 -2.98
C TYR A 89 10.96 -6.31 -2.91
N ALA A 90 11.64 -7.35 -2.41
CA ALA A 90 13.09 -7.31 -2.21
C ALA A 90 13.90 -7.11 -3.50
N ASP A 91 13.37 -7.55 -4.64
CA ASP A 91 14.03 -7.40 -5.95
C ASP A 91 13.78 -6.03 -6.61
N GLY A 92 13.03 -5.16 -5.94
CA GLY A 92 12.67 -3.84 -6.47
C GLY A 92 11.35 -3.79 -7.21
N THR A 93 10.72 -4.92 -7.46
CA THR A 93 9.37 -4.98 -8.04
C THR A 93 8.38 -4.31 -7.11
N TYR A 94 7.46 -3.54 -7.65
CA TYR A 94 6.38 -2.97 -6.86
C TYR A 94 5.02 -3.28 -7.47
N ALA A 95 4.03 -3.40 -6.62
CA ALA A 95 2.66 -3.71 -7.03
C ALA A 95 1.66 -2.80 -6.35
N LEU A 96 0.61 -2.46 -7.07
CA LEU A 96 -0.49 -1.64 -6.57
C LEU A 96 -1.78 -2.46 -6.65
N THR A 97 -2.55 -2.44 -5.56
CA THR A 97 -3.90 -3.00 -5.54
C THR A 97 -4.89 -1.98 -5.02
N ALA A 98 -6.09 -1.98 -5.58
CA ALA A 98 -7.18 -1.16 -5.09
C ALA A 98 -7.97 -1.98 -4.08
N ASP A 99 -8.09 -1.49 -2.84
CA ASP A 99 -8.59 -2.30 -1.73
C ASP A 99 -10.03 -1.96 -1.31
N GLY A 100 -10.56 -0.85 -1.78
CA GLY A 100 -11.94 -0.48 -1.45
C GLY A 100 -12.21 1.01 -1.61
N VAL A 101 -13.48 1.33 -1.64
CA VAL A 101 -13.95 2.72 -1.72
C VAL A 101 -13.94 3.33 -0.33
N SER A 102 -13.41 4.54 -0.21
CA SER A 102 -13.52 5.30 1.03
C SER A 102 -14.93 5.86 1.17
N LEU A 103 -15.57 5.59 2.29
CA LEU A 103 -16.90 6.11 2.57
C LEU A 103 -16.89 7.57 3.03
N TYR A 104 -15.71 8.11 3.36
CA TYR A 104 -15.58 9.44 3.93
C TYR A 104 -14.70 10.32 3.05
N ARG A 105 -15.24 11.46 2.63
CA ARG A 105 -14.48 12.46 1.85
C ARG A 105 -13.55 13.25 2.73
N THR A 106 -13.91 13.43 3.99
CA THR A 106 -13.15 14.18 4.96
C THR A 106 -12.92 13.34 6.21
N TYR A 107 -12.02 13.79 7.05
CA TYR A 107 -11.77 13.13 8.32
C TYR A 107 -13.06 13.17 9.18
N ALA A 108 -13.52 12.00 9.56
CA ALA A 108 -14.67 11.84 10.45
C ALA A 108 -14.24 11.14 11.73
N LEU A 109 -14.43 11.80 12.88
CA LEU A 109 -14.11 11.23 14.16
C LEU A 109 -15.29 10.38 14.62
N ARG A 110 -15.08 9.09 14.80
CA ARG A 110 -16.05 8.20 15.44
C ARG A 110 -15.48 7.70 16.75
N SER A 111 -16.22 7.94 17.83
CA SER A 111 -15.87 7.38 19.12
C SER A 111 -16.61 6.08 19.32
N LEU A 112 -15.96 4.96 19.07
CA LEU A 112 -16.55 3.63 19.24
C LEU A 112 -16.25 3.05 20.63
N ARG A 113 -15.36 3.65 21.39
CA ARG A 113 -14.91 3.19 22.71
C ARG A 113 -14.69 1.66 22.77
N PRO A 114 -13.92 1.09 21.82
CA PRO A 114 -13.65 -0.32 21.87
C PRO A 114 -12.78 -0.67 23.08
N ALA A 115 -13.01 -1.84 23.64
CA ALA A 115 -12.09 -2.40 24.61
C ALA A 115 -10.84 -2.87 23.88
N ALA A 116 -9.68 -2.53 24.36
CA ALA A 116 -8.42 -2.93 23.76
C ALA A 116 -7.46 -3.45 24.83
N ALA A 117 -6.72 -4.50 24.50
CA ALA A 117 -5.67 -5.01 25.36
C ALA A 117 -4.32 -4.76 24.68
N VAL A 118 -3.34 -4.35 25.48
CA VAL A 118 -1.96 -4.20 24.99
C VAL A 118 -1.25 -5.52 25.20
N VAL A 119 -0.78 -6.11 24.10
CA VAL A 119 -0.06 -7.36 24.13
C VAL A 119 1.40 -7.09 23.73
N PRO A 120 2.39 -7.41 24.59
CA PRO A 120 3.78 -7.27 24.19
C PRO A 120 4.11 -8.18 23.00
N CYS A 121 4.87 -7.64 22.05
CA CYS A 121 5.24 -8.39 20.86
C CYS A 121 6.72 -8.14 20.56
N ASP A 122 7.56 -9.12 20.89
CA ASP A 122 9.00 -9.05 20.63
C ASP A 122 9.27 -9.30 19.15
N GLY A 123 10.26 -8.58 18.60
CA GLY A 123 10.65 -8.73 17.21
C GLY A 123 9.75 -8.04 16.20
N TYR A 124 8.70 -7.39 16.66
CA TYR A 124 7.81 -6.63 15.79
C TYR A 124 8.40 -5.25 15.47
N ARG A 125 8.37 -4.87 14.20
CA ARG A 125 8.87 -3.57 13.74
C ARG A 125 7.69 -2.73 13.22
N PRO A 126 7.01 -1.98 14.10
CA PRO A 126 5.82 -1.22 13.71
C PRO A 126 6.10 -0.06 12.76
N GLU A 127 7.34 0.43 12.72
CA GLU A 127 7.74 1.52 11.83
C GLU A 127 7.73 1.12 10.35
N TRP A 128 7.82 -0.18 10.04
CA TRP A 128 7.83 -0.67 8.66
C TRP A 128 6.81 -1.78 8.46
N PRO A 129 5.59 -1.45 8.01
CA PRO A 129 4.60 -2.47 7.70
C PRO A 129 5.11 -3.42 6.62
N THR A 130 5.13 -4.71 6.94
CA THR A 130 5.68 -5.75 6.09
C THR A 130 4.92 -7.05 6.26
N SER A 131 4.91 -7.87 5.21
CA SER A 131 4.35 -9.23 5.25
C SER A 131 5.11 -10.17 6.17
N ALA A 132 6.33 -9.82 6.59
CA ALA A 132 7.13 -10.62 7.51
C ALA A 132 6.62 -10.59 8.96
N ARG A 133 5.58 -9.82 9.26
CA ARG A 133 5.01 -9.69 10.62
C ARG A 133 4.68 -11.03 11.28
N ARG A 134 4.16 -11.97 10.51
CA ARG A 134 3.76 -13.28 11.04
C ARG A 134 4.95 -14.08 11.59
N GLU A 135 6.10 -13.94 10.95
CA GLU A 135 7.31 -14.62 11.38
C GLU A 135 7.90 -13.99 12.64
N MET A 136 7.76 -12.67 12.76
CA MET A 136 8.26 -11.92 13.91
C MET A 136 7.39 -12.08 15.15
N ALA A 137 6.10 -12.37 14.98
CA ALA A 137 5.13 -12.46 16.06
C ALA A 137 5.11 -13.83 16.75
N ARG A 138 5.90 -14.78 16.29
CA ARG A 138 5.97 -16.15 16.89
C ARG A 138 6.93 -16.22 18.07
#